data_cfa1649d2a245dae97587df04dcb0ac6
#
_entry.id   cfa1649d2a245dae97587df04dcb0ac6
#
_cell.length_a   1.000
_cell.length_b   1.000
_cell.length_c   1.000
_cell.angle_alpha   90.00
_cell.angle_beta   90.00
_cell.angle_gamma   90.00
#
_symmetry.space_group_name_H-M   'P 1'
#
loop_
_entity.id
_entity.type
_entity.pdbx_description
1 polymer ?
#
loop_
_entity_poly.entity_id
_entity_poly.type
_entity_poly.pdbx_seq_one_letter_code
_entity_poly.pdbx_strand_id
1 'polypeptide(L)'
;IQPGRKVLIYGASGTCGTVAVQLAKHWGAEVTAIASGSHLELVRSLGADTVLDYSTQQALDAAVRFDFILDAVGRAKTSVLKESCRKALLPSGKFASIDDSALQLDSTRLELLRTLVESGAVRPVVERIYPFERLVEAHEYVEQGHKAGGVAVTV
;
A
#
# COMPACT_ATOMS: atom_id res chain seq x y z
N ILE A 1 -14.06 -4.21 1.72
CA ILE A 1 -13.32 -5.35 2.28
C ILE A 1 -14.18 -5.98 3.36
N GLN A 2 -14.15 -7.31 3.48
CA GLN A 2 -14.90 -8.09 4.46
C GLN A 2 -13.96 -9.15 5.06
N PRO A 3 -14.23 -9.68 6.26
CA PRO A 3 -13.44 -10.75 6.86
C PRO A 3 -13.28 -11.96 5.93
N GLY A 4 -12.08 -12.54 5.91
CA GLY A 4 -11.74 -13.71 5.08
C GLY A 4 -11.55 -13.46 3.58
N ARG A 5 -11.73 -12.20 3.10
CA ARG A 5 -11.43 -11.86 1.70
C ARG A 5 -9.93 -11.80 1.47
N LYS A 6 -9.50 -12.28 0.32
CA LYS A 6 -8.10 -12.23 -0.12
C LYS A 6 -7.82 -10.93 -0.84
N VAL A 7 -6.89 -10.15 -0.28
CA VAL A 7 -6.52 -8.82 -0.78
C VAL A 7 -5.05 -8.82 -1.17
N LEU A 8 -4.75 -8.35 -2.38
CA LEU A 8 -3.38 -8.09 -2.81
C LEU A 8 -3.14 -6.58 -2.85
N ILE A 9 -2.01 -6.15 -2.28
CA ILE A 9 -1.57 -4.74 -2.31
C ILE A 9 -0.20 -4.68 -2.99
N TYR A 10 -0.16 -4.13 -4.19
CA TYR A 10 1.07 -3.88 -4.94
C TYR A 10 1.63 -2.50 -4.58
N GLY A 11 2.89 -2.44 -4.13
CA GLY A 11 3.50 -1.21 -3.59
C GLY A 11 3.16 -0.98 -2.12
N ALA A 12 3.11 -2.06 -1.36
CA ALA A 12 2.66 -2.08 0.04
C ALA A 12 3.53 -1.27 1.01
N SER A 13 4.79 -0.98 0.65
CA SER A 13 5.71 -0.16 1.48
C SER A 13 5.58 1.35 1.26
N GLY A 14 4.84 1.80 0.23
CA GLY A 14 4.64 3.22 -0.05
C GLY A 14 3.64 3.89 0.90
N THR A 15 3.45 5.20 0.76
CA THR A 15 2.56 6.00 1.62
C THR A 15 1.13 5.44 1.65
N CYS A 16 0.52 5.19 0.49
CA CYS A 16 -0.83 4.61 0.42
C CYS A 16 -0.82 3.12 0.79
N GLY A 17 0.23 2.37 0.39
CA GLY A 17 0.33 0.94 0.61
C GLY A 17 0.39 0.57 2.09
N THR A 18 1.18 1.28 2.89
CA THR A 18 1.31 1.02 4.34
C THR A 18 -0.01 1.21 5.10
N VAL A 19 -0.80 2.20 4.71
CA VAL A 19 -2.14 2.42 5.27
C VAL A 19 -3.12 1.35 4.77
N ALA A 20 -3.05 1.00 3.48
CA ALA A 20 -3.95 0.00 2.88
C ALA A 20 -3.77 -1.39 3.51
N VAL A 21 -2.53 -1.81 3.81
CA VAL A 21 -2.26 -3.07 4.52
C VAL A 21 -2.98 -3.08 5.87
N GLN A 22 -2.80 -2.04 6.67
CA GLN A 22 -3.39 -1.95 8.01
C GLN A 22 -4.92 -1.89 7.96
N LEU A 23 -5.50 -1.12 7.03
CA LEU A 23 -6.95 -1.06 6.83
C LEU A 23 -7.52 -2.42 6.42
N ALA A 24 -6.87 -3.12 5.48
CA ALA A 24 -7.33 -4.44 5.05
C ALA A 24 -7.29 -5.44 6.21
N LYS A 25 -6.24 -5.41 7.03
CA LYS A 25 -6.13 -6.25 8.23
C LYS A 25 -7.16 -5.90 9.30
N HIS A 26 -7.39 -4.60 9.54
CA HIS A 26 -8.41 -4.13 10.48
C HIS A 26 -9.80 -4.69 10.14
N TRP A 27 -10.13 -4.81 8.86
CA TRP A 27 -11.39 -5.40 8.39
C TRP A 27 -11.33 -6.92 8.18
N GLY A 28 -10.29 -7.60 8.71
CA GLY A 28 -10.21 -9.04 8.74
C GLY A 28 -9.86 -9.72 7.41
N ALA A 29 -9.25 -9.02 6.47
CA ALA A 29 -8.79 -9.62 5.22
C ALA A 29 -7.52 -10.46 5.40
N GLU A 30 -7.33 -11.44 4.51
CA GLU A 30 -6.06 -12.10 4.26
C GLU A 30 -5.26 -11.25 3.27
N VAL A 31 -4.14 -10.69 3.71
CA VAL A 31 -3.38 -9.69 2.95
C VAL A 31 -2.11 -10.27 2.38
N THR A 32 -2.00 -10.27 1.05
CA THR A 32 -0.75 -10.47 0.31
C THR A 32 -0.21 -9.11 -0.10
N ALA A 33 1.00 -8.79 0.34
CA ALA A 33 1.63 -7.51 0.12
C ALA A 33 2.89 -7.65 -0.76
N ILE A 34 3.06 -6.76 -1.72
CA ILE A 34 4.22 -6.74 -2.61
C ILE A 34 4.99 -5.43 -2.37
N ALA A 35 6.27 -5.58 -2.03
CA ALA A 35 7.18 -4.47 -1.73
C ALA A 35 8.61 -4.79 -2.22
N SER A 36 9.56 -3.86 -2.04
CA SER A 36 10.99 -4.13 -2.23
C SER A 36 11.56 -4.98 -1.10
N GLY A 37 12.61 -5.74 -1.38
CA GLY A 37 13.27 -6.61 -0.41
C GLY A 37 13.66 -5.89 0.89
N SER A 38 14.12 -4.64 0.80
CA SER A 38 14.47 -3.81 1.96
C SER A 38 13.30 -3.45 2.88
N HIS A 39 12.05 -3.56 2.41
CA HIS A 39 10.86 -3.15 3.15
C HIS A 39 9.92 -4.31 3.53
N LEU A 40 10.33 -5.57 3.32
CA LEU A 40 9.48 -6.72 3.60
C LEU A 40 9.14 -6.83 5.09
N GLU A 41 10.12 -6.61 5.97
CA GLU A 41 9.91 -6.67 7.42
C GLU A 41 8.95 -5.56 7.90
N LEU A 42 9.09 -4.36 7.37
CA LEU A 42 8.12 -3.28 7.65
C LEU A 42 6.71 -3.73 7.30
N VAL A 43 6.50 -4.20 6.08
CA VAL A 43 5.17 -4.56 5.59
C VAL A 43 4.59 -5.75 6.38
N ARG A 44 5.43 -6.71 6.77
CA ARG A 44 5.05 -7.81 7.67
C ARG A 44 4.63 -7.29 9.05
N SER A 45 5.35 -6.34 9.61
CA SER A 45 5.02 -5.71 10.90
C SER A 45 3.71 -4.91 10.89
N LEU A 46 3.23 -4.49 9.72
CA LEU A 46 1.94 -3.83 9.53
C LEU A 46 0.78 -4.83 9.43
N GLY A 47 1.07 -6.13 9.48
CA GLY A 47 0.08 -7.19 9.55
C GLY A 47 -0.15 -7.98 8.26
N ALA A 48 0.65 -7.77 7.20
CA ALA A 48 0.53 -8.59 5.99
C ALA A 48 0.79 -10.08 6.29
N ASP A 49 -0.10 -10.96 5.83
CA ASP A 49 0.00 -12.41 6.05
C ASP A 49 1.06 -13.04 5.12
N THR A 50 1.11 -12.56 3.88
CA THR A 50 2.11 -12.98 2.89
C THR A 50 2.82 -11.74 2.34
N VAL A 51 4.14 -11.80 2.26
CA VAL A 51 4.95 -10.69 1.73
C VAL A 51 5.84 -11.20 0.61
N LEU A 52 5.78 -10.54 -0.55
CA LEU A 52 6.53 -10.90 -1.75
C LEU A 52 7.45 -9.74 -2.17
N ASP A 53 8.67 -10.09 -2.56
CA ASP A 53 9.64 -9.15 -3.11
C ASP A 53 9.48 -9.04 -4.62
N TYR A 54 9.14 -7.86 -5.13
CA TYR A 54 8.99 -7.63 -6.56
C TYR A 54 10.32 -7.72 -7.34
N SER A 55 11.47 -7.65 -6.66
CA SER A 55 12.79 -7.74 -7.32
C SER A 55 13.19 -9.18 -7.62
N THR A 56 12.68 -10.14 -6.84
CA THR A 56 12.99 -11.58 -6.98
C THR A 56 11.83 -12.38 -7.54
N GLN A 57 10.58 -11.94 -7.29
CA GLN A 57 9.36 -12.61 -7.72
C GLN A 57 8.94 -12.11 -9.10
N GLN A 58 8.88 -13.00 -10.09
CA GLN A 58 8.46 -12.64 -11.45
C GLN A 58 6.97 -12.90 -11.73
N ALA A 59 6.35 -13.83 -11.02
CA ALA A 59 4.95 -14.17 -11.17
C ALA A 59 4.36 -14.71 -9.87
N LEU A 60 3.04 -14.57 -9.72
CA LEU A 60 2.29 -15.27 -8.68
C LEU A 60 2.07 -16.73 -9.07
N ASP A 61 1.84 -17.58 -8.06
CA ASP A 61 1.36 -18.94 -8.29
C ASP A 61 0.03 -18.87 -9.08
N ALA A 62 -0.05 -19.68 -10.14
CA ALA A 62 -1.20 -19.69 -11.05
C ALA A 62 -2.52 -20.10 -10.38
N ALA A 63 -2.46 -20.75 -9.22
CA ALA A 63 -3.65 -21.14 -8.44
C ALA A 63 -4.18 -20.04 -7.53
N VAL A 64 -3.37 -19.03 -7.21
CA VAL A 64 -3.75 -17.95 -6.27
C VAL A 64 -4.74 -17.00 -6.93
N ARG A 65 -5.79 -16.63 -6.20
CA ARG A 65 -6.81 -15.65 -6.63
C ARG A 65 -7.12 -14.68 -5.52
N PHE A 66 -7.49 -13.45 -5.92
CA PHE A 66 -7.81 -12.35 -5.02
C PHE A 66 -9.21 -11.80 -5.27
N ASP A 67 -9.89 -11.44 -4.19
CA ASP A 67 -11.17 -10.73 -4.22
C ASP A 67 -10.97 -9.25 -4.52
N PHE A 68 -9.84 -8.69 -4.08
CA PHE A 68 -9.50 -7.29 -4.29
C PHE A 68 -8.00 -7.12 -4.55
N ILE A 69 -7.67 -6.28 -5.51
CA ILE A 69 -6.28 -5.89 -5.81
C ILE A 69 -6.17 -4.38 -5.80
N LEU A 70 -5.26 -3.86 -4.97
CA LEU A 70 -4.89 -2.45 -4.97
C LEU A 70 -3.50 -2.26 -5.62
N ASP A 71 -3.46 -1.45 -6.66
CA ASP A 71 -2.24 -0.93 -7.23
C ASP A 71 -1.90 0.43 -6.58
N ALA A 72 -1.05 0.41 -5.56
CA ALA A 72 -0.60 1.60 -4.83
C ALA A 72 0.65 2.26 -5.45
N VAL A 73 1.08 1.81 -6.64
CA VAL A 73 2.22 2.38 -7.38
C VAL A 73 1.78 3.25 -8.56
N GLY A 74 0.60 2.95 -9.11
CA GLY A 74 0.06 3.65 -10.27
C GLY A 74 0.47 3.03 -11.62
N ARG A 75 -0.22 3.42 -12.67
CA ARG A 75 -0.16 2.81 -14.00
C ARG A 75 1.16 3.05 -14.74
N ALA A 76 1.85 4.14 -14.40
CA ALA A 76 3.11 4.50 -15.06
C ALA A 76 4.24 3.48 -14.83
N LYS A 77 4.20 2.74 -13.72
CA LYS A 77 5.17 1.68 -13.42
C LYS A 77 4.55 0.32 -13.73
N THR A 78 5.07 -0.35 -14.75
CA THR A 78 4.65 -1.70 -15.16
C THR A 78 5.74 -2.72 -14.86
N SER A 79 5.38 -3.98 -14.65
CA SER A 79 6.29 -5.11 -14.52
C SER A 79 5.56 -6.40 -14.84
N VAL A 80 6.31 -7.46 -15.15
CA VAL A 80 5.76 -8.80 -15.41
C VAL A 80 4.96 -9.29 -14.19
N LEU A 81 5.48 -9.06 -12.98
CA LEU A 81 4.79 -9.42 -11.75
C LEU A 81 3.46 -8.66 -11.62
N LYS A 82 3.43 -7.38 -11.93
CA LYS A 82 2.20 -6.56 -11.84
C LYS A 82 1.11 -7.07 -12.79
N GLU A 83 1.48 -7.47 -14.00
CA GLU A 83 0.56 -8.11 -14.95
C GLU A 83 0.07 -9.48 -14.45
N SER A 84 0.97 -10.28 -13.84
CA SER A 84 0.60 -11.53 -13.18
C SER A 84 -0.42 -11.30 -12.05
N CYS A 85 -0.21 -10.25 -11.23
CA CYS A 85 -1.16 -9.88 -10.19
C CYS A 85 -2.55 -9.56 -10.73
N ARG A 86 -2.63 -8.80 -11.82
CA ARG A 86 -3.92 -8.48 -12.47
C ARG A 86 -4.67 -9.71 -12.94
N LYS A 87 -3.97 -10.70 -13.48
CA LYS A 87 -4.55 -11.98 -13.92
C LYS A 87 -5.02 -12.85 -12.75
N ALA A 88 -4.52 -12.60 -11.55
CA ALA A 88 -4.93 -13.31 -10.33
C ALA A 88 -6.22 -12.75 -9.71
N LEU A 89 -6.86 -11.74 -10.31
CA LEU A 89 -8.15 -11.24 -9.87
C LEU A 89 -9.27 -12.24 -10.15
N LEU A 90 -10.14 -12.48 -9.19
CA LEU A 90 -11.35 -13.26 -9.39
C LEU A 90 -12.29 -12.56 -10.41
N PRO A 91 -13.12 -13.31 -11.17
CA PRO A 91 -14.10 -12.69 -12.06
C PRO A 91 -15.08 -11.73 -11.36
N SER A 92 -15.41 -12.01 -10.08
CA SER A 92 -16.22 -11.14 -9.22
C SER A 92 -15.39 -10.14 -8.42
N GLY A 93 -14.06 -10.17 -8.56
CA GLY A 93 -13.14 -9.33 -7.82
C GLY A 93 -13.12 -7.88 -8.28
N LYS A 94 -12.56 -7.01 -7.46
CA LYS A 94 -12.41 -5.58 -7.78
C LYS A 94 -10.93 -5.21 -7.85
N PHE A 95 -10.57 -4.46 -8.87
CA PHE A 95 -9.27 -3.83 -9.01
C PHE A 95 -9.41 -2.32 -8.77
N ALA A 96 -8.46 -1.74 -8.05
CA ALA A 96 -8.33 -0.30 -7.90
C ALA A 96 -6.87 0.13 -8.05
N SER A 97 -6.66 1.29 -8.64
CA SER A 97 -5.35 1.94 -8.70
C SER A 97 -5.43 3.32 -8.07
N ILE A 98 -4.31 3.81 -7.55
CA ILE A 98 -4.22 5.21 -7.07
C ILE A 98 -4.50 6.23 -8.18
N ASP A 99 -4.44 5.80 -9.46
CA ASP A 99 -4.72 6.65 -10.63
C ASP A 99 -6.19 6.61 -11.08
N ASP A 100 -7.05 5.79 -10.46
CA ASP A 100 -8.40 5.51 -10.99
C ASP A 100 -9.45 6.56 -10.67
N SER A 101 -9.19 7.45 -9.71
CA SER A 101 -10.20 8.40 -9.27
C SER A 101 -9.66 9.79 -9.04
N ALA A 102 -10.45 10.78 -9.42
CA ALA A 102 -10.28 12.12 -8.87
C ALA A 102 -10.44 12.05 -7.35
N LEU A 103 -9.59 12.74 -6.64
CA LEU A 103 -9.66 12.84 -5.18
C LEU A 103 -11.05 13.38 -4.78
N GLN A 104 -11.85 12.53 -4.13
CA GLN A 104 -13.10 12.96 -3.53
C GLN A 104 -12.81 13.32 -2.07
N LEU A 105 -12.86 14.61 -1.77
CA LEU A 105 -12.77 15.09 -0.39
C LEU A 105 -14.06 14.74 0.33
N ASP A 106 -13.93 13.89 1.34
CA ASP A 106 -15.03 13.41 2.16
C ASP A 106 -14.63 13.49 3.63
N SER A 107 -15.25 14.43 4.34
CA SER A 107 -14.99 14.65 5.77
C SER A 107 -15.28 13.43 6.63
N THR A 108 -16.28 12.63 6.24
CA THR A 108 -16.65 11.39 6.96
C THR A 108 -15.52 10.36 6.88
N ARG A 109 -14.87 10.25 5.74
CA ARG A 109 -13.73 9.33 5.56
C ARG A 109 -12.49 9.81 6.32
N LEU A 110 -12.26 11.12 6.37
CA LEU A 110 -11.17 11.69 7.19
C LEU A 110 -11.41 11.43 8.67
N GLU A 111 -12.65 11.60 9.14
CA GLU A 111 -13.02 11.33 10.54
C GLU A 111 -12.84 9.85 10.89
N LEU A 112 -13.22 8.93 10.00
CA LEU A 112 -12.94 7.50 10.15
C LEU A 112 -11.43 7.24 10.28
N LEU A 113 -10.61 7.81 9.39
CA LEU A 113 -9.17 7.65 9.46
C LEU A 113 -8.60 8.21 10.76
N ARG A 114 -9.06 9.38 11.22
CA ARG A 114 -8.68 9.94 12.52
C ARG A 114 -8.97 8.96 13.65
N THR A 115 -10.18 8.42 13.70
CA THR A 115 -10.60 7.45 14.73
C THR A 115 -9.72 6.20 14.72
N LEU A 116 -9.37 5.68 13.52
CA LEU A 116 -8.51 4.50 13.37
C LEU A 116 -7.07 4.78 13.83
N VAL A 117 -6.57 5.99 13.60
CA VAL A 117 -5.24 6.40 14.07
C VAL A 117 -5.25 6.59 15.59
N GLU A 118 -6.24 7.29 16.15
CA GLU A 118 -6.38 7.53 17.59
C GLU A 118 -6.54 6.21 18.38
N SER A 119 -7.25 5.24 17.84
CA SER A 119 -7.39 3.89 18.43
C SER A 119 -6.17 3.00 18.26
N GLY A 120 -5.16 3.42 17.48
CA GLY A 120 -3.99 2.61 17.17
C GLY A 120 -4.23 1.49 16.15
N ALA A 121 -5.42 1.39 15.55
CA ALA A 121 -5.73 0.43 14.50
C ALA A 121 -4.97 0.70 13.20
N VAL A 122 -4.64 1.96 12.95
CA VAL A 122 -3.76 2.40 11.86
C VAL A 122 -2.66 3.28 12.45
N ARG A 123 -1.40 2.95 12.18
CA ARG A 123 -0.23 3.74 12.56
C ARG A 123 0.39 4.35 11.32
N PRO A 124 0.46 5.69 11.21
CA PRO A 124 1.16 6.34 10.12
C PRO A 124 2.63 5.92 10.11
N VAL A 125 3.11 5.48 8.95
CA VAL A 125 4.54 5.18 8.74
C VAL A 125 5.19 6.43 8.17
N VAL A 126 6.00 7.10 8.98
CA VAL A 126 6.79 8.28 8.57
C VAL A 126 8.25 7.89 8.61
N GLU A 127 8.89 7.84 7.44
CA GLU A 127 10.29 7.44 7.33
C GLU A 127 11.26 8.57 7.68
N ARG A 128 10.92 9.80 7.24
CA ARG A 128 11.72 11.00 7.50
C ARG A 128 10.86 12.19 7.82
N ILE A 129 11.42 13.07 8.66
CA ILE A 129 10.82 14.36 8.99
C ILE A 129 11.84 15.44 8.62
N TYR A 130 11.41 16.45 7.90
CA TYR A 130 12.23 17.60 7.52
C TYR A 130 11.64 18.88 8.11
N PRO A 131 12.47 19.83 8.56
CA PRO A 131 11.97 21.17 8.86
C PRO A 131 11.60 21.88 7.54
N PHE A 132 10.70 22.84 7.62
CA PHE A 132 10.18 23.56 6.43
C PHE A 132 11.29 24.19 5.57
N GLU A 133 12.36 24.68 6.19
CA GLU A 133 13.50 25.28 5.52
C GLU A 133 14.23 24.29 4.59
N ARG A 134 14.04 22.98 4.81
CA ARG A 134 14.62 21.91 4.00
C ARG A 134 13.58 21.22 3.09
N LEU A 135 12.54 21.92 2.73
CA LEU A 135 11.46 21.39 1.87
C LEU A 135 11.97 20.88 0.51
N VAL A 136 12.94 21.56 -0.07
CA VAL A 136 13.54 21.14 -1.36
C VAL A 136 14.20 19.76 -1.21
N GLU A 137 14.97 19.56 -0.17
CA GLU A 137 15.63 18.25 0.10
C GLU A 137 14.59 17.14 0.36
N ALA A 138 13.47 17.47 1.02
CA ALA A 138 12.37 16.52 1.22
C ALA A 138 11.76 16.07 -0.12
N HIS A 139 11.59 17.00 -1.06
CA HIS A 139 11.11 16.68 -2.42
C HIS A 139 12.10 15.84 -3.19
N GLU A 140 13.39 16.23 -3.22
CA GLU A 140 14.45 15.45 -3.87
C GLU A 140 14.51 14.02 -3.35
N TYR A 141 14.38 13.84 -2.03
CA TYR A 141 14.33 12.52 -1.41
C TYR A 141 13.14 11.69 -1.88
N VAL A 142 11.95 12.29 -1.94
CA VAL A 142 10.73 11.59 -2.39
C VAL A 142 10.83 11.20 -3.87
N GLU A 143 11.43 12.04 -4.71
CA GLU A 143 11.60 11.79 -6.15
C GLU A 143 12.52 10.60 -6.46
N GLN A 144 13.45 10.26 -5.56
CA GLN A 144 14.28 9.05 -5.69
C GLN A 144 13.45 7.75 -5.69
N GLY A 145 12.22 7.79 -5.15
CA GLY A 145 11.24 6.71 -5.29
C GLY A 145 11.48 5.47 -4.43
N HIS A 146 12.42 5.49 -3.49
CA HIS A 146 12.79 4.32 -2.65
C HIS A 146 12.31 4.42 -1.20
N LYS A 147 11.52 5.43 -0.87
CA LYS A 147 11.05 5.66 0.50
C LYS A 147 10.05 4.62 0.98
N ALA A 148 10.06 4.35 2.29
CA ALA A 148 9.04 3.59 2.98
C ALA A 148 8.04 4.53 3.68
N GLY A 149 6.73 4.30 3.49
CA GLY A 149 5.71 5.18 4.10
C GLY A 149 5.74 6.60 3.56
N GLY A 150 5.55 7.57 4.44
CA GLY A 150 5.49 8.99 4.16
C GLY A 150 6.75 9.76 4.53
N VAL A 151 6.87 10.97 4.01
CA VAL A 151 7.79 12.01 4.47
C VAL A 151 6.95 13.15 5.03
N ALA A 152 7.30 13.64 6.21
CA ALA A 152 6.62 14.75 6.86
C ALA A 152 7.51 16.00 6.87
N VAL A 153 6.86 17.15 6.86
CA VAL A 153 7.52 18.45 7.04
C VAL A 153 6.92 19.13 8.27
N THR A 154 7.78 19.61 9.16
CA THR A 154 7.36 20.39 10.34
C THR A 154 7.45 21.88 10.04
N VAL A 155 6.48 22.64 10.54
CA VAL A 155 6.42 24.10 10.49
C VAL A 155 6.55 24.70 11.87
#